data_7c71a0936547e72059f28dedbd7626bb
#
_entry.id   7c71a0936547e72059f28dedbd7626bb
#
_cell.length_a   1.000
_cell.length_b   1.000
_cell.length_c   1.000
_cell.angle_alpha   90.00
_cell.angle_beta   90.00
_cell.angle_gamma   90.00
#
_symmetry.space_group_name_H-M   'P 1'
#
loop_
_entity.id
_entity.type
_entity.pdbx_description
1 polymer ?
#
loop_
_entity_poly.entity_id
_entity_poly.type
_entity_poly.pdbx_seq_one_letter_code
_entity_poly.pdbx_strand_id
1 'polypeptide(L)'
;MSQPSLSQPPSTQPNGSQLRARATGLTLAGLIVAVSMTTIDQTIVALSAPTIETDLGLGHDLMQWAVNVYLIATAAAFLLGGRLADVFGHKKMVQIGIAAFGLTSLLCGLAPTDAYAGAWLITTRALQGVAGAIMFPAAIGIVVQSFPREGRAKAMASFFAITGAMTAIGPIAGGFLTQWTWRSVFWVNVPLAIVASAIIAVSAAPSVRRDERIDLPGALTIAAGLGAIVFGLQQAGSWGWTSPYVLASLVAGVVLVIVFVLVERRTDEPLVKLELFRDRGFVIVTLATLFASMAFLSTFFFLSVYGQVSLELTAINTGLLFGKFFVGFVIAAQIGSRRFDQVGARSVLILGGLIGAAGFGWLAVSVTTIPANPGAVINPQTWPIMLAGAGVGFMISAASTDAVNRAIGASYGEVTAISQTMRNFGSALGLAVFSTLVTGVLIDKLTASFVALGAPAGAAREGVGRISGAEVGHGTGSGSFDQLPPALQQQYLQAVHQGYADAVAWAFAGAAIAMLVVTLLGLCYPKGVISATFGDHEDSGSAAAESGTATVAA
;
A
#
# COMPACT_ATOMS: atom_id res chain seq x y z
N MET A 1 -67.67 4.66 -35.15
CA MET A 1 -67.14 5.57 -34.10
C MET A 1 -66.10 4.79 -33.30
N SER A 2 -64.85 4.90 -33.68
CA SER A 2 -63.70 4.27 -33.05
C SER A 2 -63.12 5.25 -32.00
N GLN A 3 -63.03 4.83 -30.75
CA GLN A 3 -62.42 5.59 -29.66
C GLN A 3 -60.89 5.68 -29.87
N PRO A 4 -60.26 6.85 -29.63
CA PRO A 4 -58.81 6.95 -29.68
C PRO A 4 -58.20 6.35 -28.40
N SER A 5 -57.23 5.46 -28.57
CA SER A 5 -56.42 4.89 -27.49
C SER A 5 -55.55 6.00 -26.85
N LEU A 6 -55.81 6.31 -25.59
CA LEU A 6 -54.94 7.18 -24.77
C LEU A 6 -53.61 6.44 -24.51
N SER A 7 -52.56 6.90 -25.20
CA SER A 7 -51.20 6.50 -24.91
C SER A 7 -50.82 6.98 -23.49
N GLN A 8 -50.57 6.04 -22.57
CA GLN A 8 -50.02 6.35 -21.26
C GLN A 8 -48.62 6.98 -21.40
N PRO A 9 -48.29 8.04 -20.64
CA PRO A 9 -46.95 8.61 -20.63
C PRO A 9 -45.95 7.56 -20.13
N PRO A 10 -44.71 7.53 -20.67
CA PRO A 10 -43.70 6.57 -20.22
C PRO A 10 -43.42 6.75 -18.74
N SER A 11 -43.59 5.66 -17.98
CA SER A 11 -43.33 5.63 -16.53
C SER A 11 -41.82 5.92 -16.28
N THR A 12 -41.51 7.03 -15.70
CA THR A 12 -40.16 7.49 -15.30
C THR A 12 -39.62 6.78 -14.05
N GLN A 13 -40.18 5.62 -13.66
CA GLN A 13 -39.60 4.83 -12.59
C GLN A 13 -38.39 4.04 -13.11
N PRO A 14 -37.22 4.19 -12.49
CA PRO A 14 -36.03 3.48 -12.90
C PRO A 14 -36.26 1.97 -12.74
N ASN A 15 -35.97 1.20 -13.79
CA ASN A 15 -36.06 -0.26 -13.79
C ASN A 15 -35.23 -0.83 -12.60
N GLY A 16 -35.71 -1.89 -11.95
CA GLY A 16 -35.04 -2.50 -10.78
C GLY A 16 -33.56 -2.88 -11.03
N SER A 17 -33.18 -3.16 -12.28
CA SER A 17 -31.78 -3.37 -12.69
C SER A 17 -30.93 -2.08 -12.62
N GLN A 18 -31.51 -0.92 -12.98
CA GLN A 18 -30.82 0.37 -12.88
C GLN A 18 -30.66 0.81 -11.43
N LEU A 19 -31.63 0.52 -10.56
CA LEU A 19 -31.51 0.80 -9.12
C LEU A 19 -30.43 -0.07 -8.46
N ARG A 20 -30.35 -1.35 -8.82
CA ARG A 20 -29.27 -2.24 -8.36
C ARG A 20 -27.90 -1.78 -8.84
N ALA A 21 -27.76 -1.42 -10.11
CA ALA A 21 -26.50 -0.93 -10.67
C ALA A 21 -26.03 0.37 -9.99
N ARG A 22 -26.96 1.30 -9.70
CA ARG A 22 -26.67 2.53 -8.94
C ARG A 22 -26.24 2.24 -7.52
N ALA A 23 -26.91 1.33 -6.82
CA ALA A 23 -26.54 0.95 -5.46
C ALA A 23 -25.14 0.32 -5.43
N THR A 24 -24.80 -0.55 -6.38
CA THR A 24 -23.47 -1.16 -6.48
C THR A 24 -22.39 -0.13 -6.77
N GLY A 25 -22.64 0.83 -7.66
CA GLY A 25 -21.71 1.93 -7.95
C GLY A 25 -21.47 2.85 -6.75
N LEU A 26 -22.53 3.19 -6.00
CA LEU A 26 -22.42 3.97 -4.77
C LEU A 26 -21.65 3.21 -3.68
N THR A 27 -21.89 1.91 -3.53
CA THR A 27 -21.13 1.06 -2.61
C THR A 27 -19.64 1.10 -2.94
N LEU A 28 -19.26 0.92 -4.20
CA LEU A 28 -17.87 1.00 -4.63
C LEU A 28 -17.26 2.38 -4.31
N ALA A 29 -17.97 3.47 -4.59
CA ALA A 29 -17.51 4.82 -4.28
C ALA A 29 -17.31 5.02 -2.77
N GLY A 30 -18.24 4.58 -1.92
CA GLY A 30 -18.11 4.65 -0.47
C GLY A 30 -16.91 3.84 0.05
N LEU A 31 -16.67 2.64 -0.50
CA LEU A 31 -15.54 1.81 -0.15
C LEU A 31 -14.20 2.42 -0.59
N ILE A 32 -14.17 3.05 -1.77
CA ILE A 32 -13.00 3.79 -2.26
C ILE A 32 -12.69 4.96 -1.32
N VAL A 33 -13.69 5.75 -0.93
CA VAL A 33 -13.48 6.85 0.03
C VAL A 33 -12.94 6.31 1.36
N ALA A 34 -13.55 5.25 1.90
CA ALA A 34 -13.13 4.63 3.16
C ALA A 34 -11.66 4.18 3.11
N VAL A 35 -11.29 3.41 2.09
CA VAL A 35 -9.92 2.88 1.99
C VAL A 35 -8.92 3.98 1.60
N SER A 36 -9.33 5.00 0.86
CA SER A 36 -8.49 6.15 0.54
C SER A 36 -8.01 6.90 1.78
N MET A 37 -8.80 6.92 2.87
CA MET A 37 -8.33 7.48 4.14
C MET A 37 -7.03 6.85 4.62
N THR A 38 -6.90 5.51 4.52
CA THR A 38 -5.70 4.79 4.96
C THR A 38 -4.48 5.09 4.09
N THR A 39 -4.67 5.22 2.77
CA THR A 39 -3.57 5.48 1.83
C THR A 39 -3.12 6.93 1.85
N ILE A 40 -4.03 7.87 2.02
CA ILE A 40 -3.73 9.30 2.22
C ILE A 40 -3.00 9.48 3.55
N ASP A 41 -3.49 8.87 4.63
CA ASP A 41 -2.93 8.99 5.97
C ASP A 41 -1.46 8.55 6.03
N GLN A 42 -1.09 7.48 5.34
CA GLN A 42 0.29 7.00 5.28
C GLN A 42 1.27 8.04 4.73
N THR A 43 0.85 8.80 3.74
CA THR A 43 1.73 9.75 3.03
C THR A 43 1.64 11.17 3.60
N ILE A 44 0.46 11.59 4.06
CA ILE A 44 0.22 12.91 4.60
C ILE A 44 0.96 13.11 5.94
N VAL A 45 0.93 12.11 6.82
CA VAL A 45 1.57 12.18 8.14
C VAL A 45 3.09 12.17 8.02
N ALA A 46 3.65 11.37 7.11
CA ALA A 46 5.08 11.35 6.85
C ALA A 46 5.61 12.72 6.40
N LEU A 47 4.85 13.43 5.54
CA LEU A 47 5.21 14.77 5.08
C LEU A 47 5.08 15.83 6.20
N SER A 48 4.09 15.67 7.08
CA SER A 48 3.82 16.61 8.17
C SER A 48 4.69 16.36 9.40
N ALA A 49 5.44 15.27 9.43
CA ALA A 49 6.23 14.84 10.57
C ALA A 49 7.15 15.93 11.14
N PRO A 50 7.93 16.70 10.34
CA PRO A 50 8.79 17.75 10.87
C PRO A 50 8.03 18.87 11.59
N THR A 51 6.85 19.25 11.07
CA THR A 51 6.00 20.26 11.69
C THR A 51 5.39 19.75 13.00
N ILE A 52 4.97 18.48 13.05
CA ILE A 52 4.44 17.84 14.26
C ILE A 52 5.54 17.76 15.33
N GLU A 53 6.75 17.35 14.94
CA GLU A 53 7.92 17.23 15.79
C GLU A 53 8.24 18.56 16.49
N THR A 54 8.27 19.65 15.69
CA THR A 54 8.55 20.99 16.20
C THR A 54 7.44 21.50 17.12
N ASP A 55 6.17 21.35 16.75
CA ASP A 55 5.03 21.90 17.51
C ASP A 55 4.77 21.16 18.82
N LEU A 56 5.01 19.84 18.84
CA LEU A 56 4.85 19.02 20.04
C LEU A 56 6.13 18.89 20.87
N GLY A 57 7.26 19.44 20.41
CA GLY A 57 8.58 19.30 21.06
C GLY A 57 9.04 17.84 21.16
N LEU A 58 8.67 17.00 20.18
CA LEU A 58 9.06 15.59 20.16
C LEU A 58 10.49 15.44 19.66
N GLY A 59 11.24 14.50 20.26
CA GLY A 59 12.47 14.05 19.66
C GLY A 59 12.19 13.28 18.38
N HIS A 60 13.13 13.36 17.43
CA HIS A 60 13.06 12.71 16.12
C HIS A 60 12.66 11.22 16.21
N ASP A 61 13.26 10.46 17.12
CA ASP A 61 12.96 9.04 17.32
C ASP A 61 11.49 8.78 17.68
N LEU A 62 10.89 9.63 18.53
CA LEU A 62 9.48 9.49 18.92
C LEU A 62 8.54 9.76 17.74
N MET A 63 8.87 10.75 16.90
CA MET A 63 8.08 11.03 15.70
C MET A 63 8.19 9.91 14.67
N GLN A 64 9.39 9.39 14.45
CA GLN A 64 9.60 8.23 13.58
C GLN A 64 8.80 7.01 14.08
N TRP A 65 8.76 6.79 15.40
CA TRP A 65 7.92 5.76 16.00
C TRP A 65 6.43 5.98 15.73
N ALA A 66 5.95 7.22 15.85
CA ALA A 66 4.54 7.54 15.58
C ALA A 66 4.15 7.24 14.10
N VAL A 67 5.07 7.43 13.15
CA VAL A 67 4.84 7.06 11.75
C VAL A 67 4.89 5.54 11.57
N ASN A 68 5.91 4.88 12.12
CA ASN A 68 6.17 3.46 11.88
C ASN A 68 5.16 2.53 12.57
N VAL A 69 4.71 2.87 13.78
CA VAL A 69 3.79 2.04 14.55
C VAL A 69 2.46 1.80 13.83
N TYR A 70 1.99 2.78 13.07
CA TYR A 70 0.81 2.62 12.23
C TYR A 70 0.98 1.48 11.22
N LEU A 71 2.12 1.44 10.51
CA LEU A 71 2.42 0.41 9.52
C LEU A 71 2.60 -0.96 10.16
N ILE A 72 3.30 -1.02 11.30
CA ILE A 72 3.51 -2.25 12.07
C ILE A 72 2.17 -2.81 12.56
N ALA A 73 1.34 -1.98 13.20
CA ALA A 73 0.04 -2.37 13.71
C ALA A 73 -0.91 -2.82 12.59
N THR A 74 -0.87 -2.10 11.46
CA THR A 74 -1.63 -2.46 10.27
C THR A 74 -1.21 -3.84 9.76
N ALA A 75 0.08 -4.08 9.55
CA ALA A 75 0.60 -5.36 9.08
C ALA A 75 0.26 -6.52 10.02
N ALA A 76 0.43 -6.32 11.33
CA ALA A 76 0.13 -7.31 12.35
C ALA A 76 -1.35 -7.69 12.42
N ALA A 77 -2.26 -6.72 12.23
CA ALA A 77 -3.69 -6.93 12.40
C ALA A 77 -4.43 -7.35 11.11
N PHE A 78 -3.79 -7.34 9.93
CA PHE A 78 -4.50 -7.59 8.65
C PHE A 78 -5.17 -8.95 8.57
N LEU A 79 -4.48 -10.03 8.95
CA LEU A 79 -5.05 -11.39 8.92
C LEU A 79 -6.23 -11.52 9.87
N LEU A 80 -6.08 -10.98 11.09
CA LEU A 80 -7.18 -10.93 12.06
C LEU A 80 -8.36 -10.11 11.52
N GLY A 81 -8.09 -8.96 10.89
CA GLY A 81 -9.11 -8.11 10.28
C GLY A 81 -9.91 -8.82 9.19
N GLY A 82 -9.25 -9.60 8.34
CA GLY A 82 -9.89 -10.45 7.34
C GLY A 82 -10.81 -11.49 7.97
N ARG A 83 -10.33 -12.22 8.97
CA ARG A 83 -11.12 -13.24 9.70
C ARG A 83 -12.32 -12.64 10.42
N LEU A 84 -12.12 -11.49 11.08
CA LEU A 84 -13.24 -10.77 11.71
C LEU A 84 -14.33 -10.39 10.69
N ALA A 85 -13.93 -10.00 9.46
CA ALA A 85 -14.88 -9.67 8.41
C ALA A 85 -15.68 -10.88 7.94
N ASP A 86 -15.08 -12.06 7.87
CA ASP A 86 -15.77 -13.31 7.50
C ASP A 86 -16.76 -13.75 8.57
N VAL A 87 -16.36 -13.74 9.85
CA VAL A 87 -17.19 -14.17 10.98
C VAL A 87 -18.32 -13.19 11.27
N PHE A 88 -18.01 -11.90 11.41
CA PHE A 88 -18.99 -10.90 11.83
C PHE A 88 -19.73 -10.21 10.68
N GLY A 89 -19.28 -10.45 9.45
CA GLY A 89 -19.83 -9.88 8.22
C GLY A 89 -19.11 -8.62 7.78
N HIS A 90 -18.78 -8.57 6.50
CA HIS A 90 -17.97 -7.55 5.85
C HIS A 90 -18.52 -6.13 6.05
N LYS A 91 -19.85 -5.91 5.87
CA LYS A 91 -20.48 -4.60 6.06
C LYS A 91 -20.30 -4.08 7.47
N LYS A 92 -20.51 -4.94 8.48
CA LYS A 92 -20.37 -4.57 9.90
C LYS A 92 -18.91 -4.21 10.21
N MET A 93 -17.95 -5.01 9.73
CA MET A 93 -16.52 -4.77 9.98
C MET A 93 -16.00 -3.53 9.26
N VAL A 94 -16.44 -3.25 8.04
CA VAL A 94 -16.10 -1.98 7.35
C VAL A 94 -16.63 -0.79 8.16
N GLN A 95 -17.87 -0.83 8.65
CA GLN A 95 -18.44 0.26 9.45
C GLN A 95 -17.68 0.48 10.76
N ILE A 96 -17.34 -0.60 11.45
CA ILE A 96 -16.53 -0.54 12.68
C ILE A 96 -15.14 0.03 12.36
N GLY A 97 -14.50 -0.45 11.29
CA GLY A 97 -13.19 0.03 10.86
C GLY A 97 -13.19 1.50 10.49
N ILE A 98 -14.20 1.98 9.75
CA ILE A 98 -14.36 3.40 9.40
C ILE A 98 -14.55 4.25 10.67
N ALA A 99 -15.43 3.84 11.57
CA ALA A 99 -15.71 4.58 12.81
C ALA A 99 -14.47 4.63 13.71
N ALA A 100 -13.78 3.49 13.89
CA ALA A 100 -12.57 3.41 14.68
C ALA A 100 -11.43 4.23 14.06
N PHE A 101 -11.25 4.19 12.72
CA PHE A 101 -10.25 4.97 12.01
C PHE A 101 -10.51 6.47 12.14
N GLY A 102 -11.76 6.92 11.94
CA GLY A 102 -12.15 8.32 12.10
C GLY A 102 -11.96 8.82 13.55
N LEU A 103 -12.35 8.00 14.54
CA LEU A 103 -12.19 8.34 15.95
C LEU A 103 -10.70 8.42 16.35
N THR A 104 -9.89 7.43 15.98
CA THR A 104 -8.45 7.44 16.30
C THR A 104 -7.72 8.55 15.57
N SER A 105 -8.14 8.88 14.34
CA SER A 105 -7.64 10.04 13.61
C SER A 105 -7.98 11.36 14.31
N LEU A 106 -9.22 11.51 14.80
CA LEU A 106 -9.60 12.65 15.63
C LEU A 106 -8.70 12.76 16.86
N LEU A 107 -8.46 11.65 17.56
CA LEU A 107 -7.60 11.59 18.74
C LEU A 107 -6.14 11.93 18.42
N CYS A 108 -5.60 11.52 17.25
CA CYS A 108 -4.26 11.94 16.80
C CYS A 108 -4.19 13.47 16.68
N GLY A 109 -5.20 14.11 16.08
CA GLY A 109 -5.26 15.57 15.96
C GLY A 109 -5.53 16.30 17.28
N LEU A 110 -5.97 15.60 18.32
CA LEU A 110 -6.15 16.13 19.69
C LEU A 110 -4.95 15.82 20.60
N ALA A 111 -3.78 15.46 20.04
CA ALA A 111 -2.59 15.19 20.83
C ALA A 111 -2.25 16.40 21.73
N PRO A 112 -2.01 16.14 23.03
CA PRO A 112 -1.62 17.19 23.97
C PRO A 112 -0.25 17.75 23.63
N THR A 113 0.11 18.90 24.18
CA THR A 113 1.40 19.57 23.99
C THR A 113 2.29 19.44 25.24
N ASP A 114 2.12 18.38 26.00
CA ASP A 114 2.84 18.08 27.23
C ASP A 114 3.74 16.84 27.10
N ALA A 115 4.32 16.39 28.19
CA ALA A 115 5.21 15.23 28.23
C ALA A 115 4.58 13.91 27.73
N TYR A 116 3.25 13.84 27.60
CA TYR A 116 2.53 12.66 27.12
C TYR A 116 2.29 12.69 25.59
N ALA A 117 2.61 13.78 24.90
CA ALA A 117 2.37 13.96 23.47
C ALA A 117 2.86 12.77 22.62
N GLY A 118 4.08 12.34 22.83
CA GLY A 118 4.67 11.21 22.09
C GLY A 118 3.95 9.89 22.36
N ALA A 119 3.71 9.56 23.63
CA ALA A 119 2.99 8.32 23.99
C ALA A 119 1.55 8.32 23.48
N TRP A 120 0.87 9.47 23.54
CA TRP A 120 -0.47 9.65 22.99
C TRP A 120 -0.49 9.41 21.48
N LEU A 121 0.41 10.08 20.73
CA LEU A 121 0.44 9.97 19.27
C LEU A 121 0.79 8.53 18.84
N ILE A 122 1.79 7.89 19.46
CA ILE A 122 2.16 6.51 19.16
C ILE A 122 0.98 5.56 19.42
N THR A 123 0.29 5.70 20.57
CA THR A 123 -0.84 4.82 20.91
C THR A 123 -2.00 5.00 19.96
N THR A 124 -2.40 6.24 19.67
CA THR A 124 -3.52 6.52 18.76
C THR A 124 -3.20 6.10 17.34
N ARG A 125 -1.94 6.24 16.88
CA ARG A 125 -1.47 5.74 15.58
C ARG A 125 -1.48 4.21 15.49
N ALA A 126 -1.10 3.50 16.55
CA ALA A 126 -1.22 2.04 16.60
C ALA A 126 -2.68 1.59 16.46
N LEU A 127 -3.59 2.20 17.22
CA LEU A 127 -5.03 1.91 17.13
C LEU A 127 -5.61 2.26 15.75
N GLN A 128 -5.16 3.34 15.14
CA GLN A 128 -5.55 3.74 13.79
C GLN A 128 -5.09 2.71 12.74
N GLY A 129 -3.87 2.16 12.90
CA GLY A 129 -3.36 1.07 12.06
C GLY A 129 -4.22 -0.19 12.17
N VAL A 130 -4.62 -0.60 13.37
CA VAL A 130 -5.53 -1.73 13.60
C VAL A 130 -6.89 -1.47 12.95
N ALA A 131 -7.44 -0.26 13.08
CA ALA A 131 -8.72 0.11 12.45
C ALA A 131 -8.66 -0.01 10.92
N GLY A 132 -7.57 0.46 10.29
CA GLY A 132 -7.31 0.29 8.86
C GLY A 132 -7.22 -1.17 8.44
N ALA A 133 -6.57 -2.00 9.26
CA ALA A 133 -6.42 -3.43 9.02
C ALA A 133 -7.74 -4.20 9.08
N ILE A 134 -8.70 -3.77 9.90
CA ILE A 134 -10.06 -4.33 9.94
C ILE A 134 -10.88 -3.86 8.72
N MET A 135 -10.75 -2.58 8.36
CA MET A 135 -11.54 -1.96 7.32
C MET A 135 -11.20 -2.48 5.92
N PHE A 136 -9.92 -2.59 5.59
CA PHE A 136 -9.45 -2.84 4.22
C PHE A 136 -9.85 -4.21 3.67
N PRO A 137 -9.59 -5.36 4.34
CA PRO A 137 -10.01 -6.68 3.85
C PRO A 137 -11.54 -6.79 3.74
N ALA A 138 -12.26 -6.21 4.72
CA ALA A 138 -13.70 -6.19 4.72
C ALA A 138 -14.27 -5.38 3.53
N ALA A 139 -13.63 -4.26 3.15
CA ALA A 139 -14.01 -3.48 1.98
C ALA A 139 -13.85 -4.28 0.67
N ILE A 140 -12.73 -4.98 0.50
CA ILE A 140 -12.51 -5.84 -0.67
C ILE A 140 -13.55 -6.97 -0.71
N GLY A 141 -13.87 -7.59 0.42
CA GLY A 141 -14.91 -8.61 0.50
C GLY A 141 -16.26 -8.10 0.00
N ILE A 142 -16.65 -6.86 0.33
CA ILE A 142 -17.88 -6.25 -0.20
C ILE A 142 -17.77 -6.01 -1.72
N VAL A 143 -16.62 -5.54 -2.24
CA VAL A 143 -16.44 -5.36 -3.70
C VAL A 143 -16.64 -6.69 -4.41
N VAL A 144 -16.00 -7.77 -3.92
CA VAL A 144 -16.11 -9.10 -4.53
C VAL A 144 -17.55 -9.63 -4.51
N GLN A 145 -18.28 -9.42 -3.40
CA GLN A 145 -19.66 -9.87 -3.25
C GLN A 145 -20.67 -9.03 -4.04
N SER A 146 -20.38 -7.73 -4.25
CA SER A 146 -21.31 -6.81 -4.92
C SER A 146 -21.28 -6.88 -6.44
N PHE A 147 -20.22 -7.42 -7.04
CA PHE A 147 -20.05 -7.45 -8.49
C PHE A 147 -20.11 -8.88 -9.04
N PRO A 148 -20.85 -9.12 -10.14
CA PRO A 148 -20.84 -10.40 -10.85
C PRO A 148 -19.44 -10.71 -11.37
N ARG A 149 -19.15 -11.97 -11.66
CA ARG A 149 -17.82 -12.45 -12.05
C ARG A 149 -17.22 -11.66 -13.21
N GLU A 150 -18.02 -11.36 -14.23
CA GLU A 150 -17.59 -10.65 -15.44
C GLU A 150 -17.20 -9.19 -15.19
N GLY A 151 -17.77 -8.56 -14.15
CA GLY A 151 -17.47 -7.16 -13.77
C GLY A 151 -16.45 -7.01 -12.66
N ARG A 152 -16.13 -8.09 -11.93
CA ARG A 152 -15.33 -8.08 -10.71
C ARG A 152 -13.91 -7.57 -10.94
N ALA A 153 -13.24 -8.05 -11.99
CA ALA A 153 -11.88 -7.60 -12.33
C ALA A 153 -11.84 -6.09 -12.60
N LYS A 154 -12.83 -5.55 -13.30
CA LYS A 154 -12.94 -4.11 -13.56
C LYS A 154 -13.20 -3.31 -12.28
N ALA A 155 -14.07 -3.79 -11.40
CA ALA A 155 -14.37 -3.15 -10.12
C ALA A 155 -13.12 -3.13 -9.21
N MET A 156 -12.39 -4.25 -9.12
CA MET A 156 -11.13 -4.35 -8.38
C MET A 156 -10.05 -3.45 -8.99
N ALA A 157 -9.93 -3.40 -10.32
CA ALA A 157 -9.01 -2.49 -11.00
C ALA A 157 -9.31 -1.03 -10.66
N SER A 158 -10.58 -0.63 -10.72
CA SER A 158 -11.00 0.74 -10.37
C SER A 158 -10.75 1.04 -8.89
N PHE A 159 -11.06 0.09 -8.01
CA PHE A 159 -10.82 0.21 -6.57
C PHE A 159 -9.34 0.45 -6.27
N PHE A 160 -8.44 -0.42 -6.75
CA PHE A 160 -7.01 -0.28 -6.51
C PHE A 160 -6.38 0.90 -7.24
N ALA A 161 -6.83 1.22 -8.46
CA ALA A 161 -6.32 2.36 -9.21
C ALA A 161 -6.64 3.68 -8.51
N ILE A 162 -7.89 3.86 -8.05
CA ILE A 162 -8.29 5.10 -7.40
C ILE A 162 -7.69 5.20 -5.99
N THR A 163 -7.78 4.15 -5.17
CA THR A 163 -7.17 4.16 -3.83
C THR A 163 -5.66 4.32 -3.88
N GLY A 164 -5.00 3.71 -4.88
CA GLY A 164 -3.58 3.93 -5.15
C GLY A 164 -3.28 5.38 -5.55
N ALA A 165 -4.09 5.99 -6.44
CA ALA A 165 -3.92 7.38 -6.84
C ALA A 165 -4.09 8.36 -5.67
N MET A 166 -4.92 8.02 -4.66
CA MET A 166 -5.08 8.82 -3.45
C MET A 166 -3.78 8.94 -2.64
N THR A 167 -2.84 8.00 -2.79
CA THR A 167 -1.49 8.10 -2.20
C THR A 167 -0.74 9.34 -2.69
N ALA A 168 -0.94 9.75 -3.95
CA ALA A 168 -0.34 10.98 -4.48
C ALA A 168 -1.03 12.25 -3.98
N ILE A 169 -2.28 12.16 -3.57
CA ILE A 169 -3.01 13.31 -3.00
C ILE A 169 -2.48 13.62 -1.59
N GLY A 170 -2.00 12.62 -0.85
CA GLY A 170 -1.48 12.81 0.50
C GLY A 170 -0.47 13.95 0.64
N PRO A 171 0.65 13.96 -0.10
CA PRO A 171 1.62 15.06 -0.06
C PRO A 171 1.03 16.43 -0.45
N ILE A 172 0.16 16.47 -1.47
CA ILE A 172 -0.48 17.72 -1.92
C ILE A 172 -1.44 18.25 -0.83
N ALA A 173 -2.30 17.36 -0.33
CA ALA A 173 -3.24 17.71 0.74
C ALA A 173 -2.50 18.04 2.04
N GLY A 174 -1.42 17.30 2.35
CA GLY A 174 -0.56 17.53 3.52
C GLY A 174 0.08 18.90 3.49
N GLY A 175 0.70 19.27 2.38
CA GLY A 175 1.30 20.57 2.19
C GLY A 175 0.30 21.73 2.33
N PHE A 176 -0.94 21.56 1.86
CA PHE A 176 -2.01 22.55 1.99
C PHE A 176 -2.58 22.60 3.41
N LEU A 177 -2.93 21.45 3.99
CA LEU A 177 -3.54 21.36 5.32
C LEU A 177 -2.59 21.81 6.43
N THR A 178 -1.31 21.48 6.33
CA THR A 178 -0.29 21.85 7.32
C THR A 178 -0.08 23.38 7.41
N GLN A 179 -0.43 24.15 6.36
CA GLN A 179 -0.40 25.61 6.42
C GLN A 179 -1.37 26.21 7.46
N TRP A 180 -2.48 25.52 7.76
CA TRP A 180 -3.43 25.96 8.80
C TRP A 180 -3.01 25.42 10.17
N THR A 181 -2.88 24.11 10.26
CA THR A 181 -2.37 23.38 11.42
C THR A 181 -2.05 21.95 11.00
N TRP A 182 -0.99 21.37 11.53
CA TRP A 182 -0.71 19.95 11.29
C TRP A 182 -1.84 19.02 11.78
N ARG A 183 -2.63 19.44 12.76
CA ARG A 183 -3.77 18.68 13.28
C ARG A 183 -4.82 18.39 12.20
N SER A 184 -4.94 19.27 11.22
CA SER A 184 -5.90 19.15 10.12
C SER A 184 -5.62 17.94 9.23
N VAL A 185 -4.36 17.44 9.17
CA VAL A 185 -4.03 16.23 8.40
C VAL A 185 -4.71 14.98 8.96
N PHE A 186 -4.98 14.99 10.25
CA PHE A 186 -5.77 13.95 10.91
C PHE A 186 -7.26 14.22 10.84
N TRP A 187 -7.69 15.45 11.09
CA TRP A 187 -9.11 15.82 11.15
C TRP A 187 -9.82 15.67 9.80
N VAL A 188 -9.11 15.76 8.69
CA VAL A 188 -9.69 15.54 7.34
C VAL A 188 -10.30 14.14 7.18
N ASN A 189 -9.80 13.15 7.91
CA ASN A 189 -10.35 11.79 7.90
C ASN A 189 -11.74 11.70 8.56
N VAL A 190 -12.09 12.60 9.47
CA VAL A 190 -13.38 12.56 10.18
C VAL A 190 -14.57 12.79 9.23
N PRO A 191 -14.64 13.89 8.45
CA PRO A 191 -15.71 14.06 7.47
C PRO A 191 -15.71 12.97 6.40
N LEU A 192 -14.55 12.48 5.95
CA LEU A 192 -14.47 11.37 5.01
C LEU A 192 -15.04 10.09 5.60
N ALA A 193 -14.77 9.78 6.87
CA ALA A 193 -15.33 8.64 7.60
C ALA A 193 -16.86 8.72 7.69
N ILE A 194 -17.42 9.91 8.02
CA ILE A 194 -18.86 10.14 8.08
C ILE A 194 -19.51 9.89 6.71
N VAL A 195 -18.95 10.48 5.65
CA VAL A 195 -19.46 10.33 4.28
C VAL A 195 -19.39 8.88 3.81
N ALA A 196 -18.23 8.22 3.97
CA ALA A 196 -18.06 6.82 3.59
C ALA A 196 -19.01 5.90 4.35
N SER A 197 -19.13 6.09 5.67
CA SER A 197 -20.04 5.33 6.53
C SER A 197 -21.49 5.50 6.09
N ALA A 198 -21.95 6.73 5.84
CA ALA A 198 -23.31 7.02 5.39
C ALA A 198 -23.60 6.35 4.02
N ILE A 199 -22.69 6.48 3.05
CA ILE A 199 -22.86 5.86 1.73
C ILE A 199 -22.96 4.34 1.88
N ILE A 200 -22.04 3.69 2.59
CA ILE A 200 -22.02 2.23 2.76
C ILE A 200 -23.23 1.75 3.55
N ALA A 201 -23.70 2.51 4.55
CA ALA A 201 -24.89 2.15 5.35
C ALA A 201 -26.11 1.97 4.47
N VAL A 202 -26.34 2.89 3.53
CA VAL A 202 -27.53 2.90 2.67
C VAL A 202 -27.39 2.08 1.38
N SER A 203 -26.16 1.91 0.85
CA SER A 203 -25.96 1.29 -0.46
C SER A 203 -25.50 -0.17 -0.41
N ALA A 204 -24.72 -0.57 0.60
CA ALA A 204 -24.20 -1.92 0.69
C ALA A 204 -25.25 -2.90 1.21
N ALA A 205 -25.35 -4.06 0.57
CA ALA A 205 -26.20 -5.16 1.02
C ALA A 205 -25.73 -5.71 2.38
N PRO A 206 -26.63 -6.30 3.17
CA PRO A 206 -26.23 -7.05 4.37
C PRO A 206 -25.27 -8.17 4.01
N SER A 207 -24.22 -8.33 4.80
CA SER A 207 -23.23 -9.39 4.57
C SER A 207 -23.70 -10.71 5.18
N VAL A 208 -23.39 -11.80 4.50
CA VAL A 208 -23.53 -13.15 5.03
C VAL A 208 -22.50 -13.32 6.15
N ARG A 209 -22.90 -13.86 7.26
CA ARG A 209 -22.04 -14.23 8.39
C ARG A 209 -21.70 -15.70 8.29
N ARG A 210 -20.49 -16.06 8.67
CA ARG A 210 -20.11 -17.45 8.86
C ARG A 210 -20.11 -17.75 10.36
N ASP A 211 -20.72 -18.85 10.73
CA ASP A 211 -20.76 -19.31 12.13
C ASP A 211 -19.50 -20.14 12.42
N GLU A 212 -18.34 -19.47 12.37
CA GLU A 212 -17.03 -20.07 12.56
C GLU A 212 -16.35 -19.43 13.80
N ARG A 213 -15.55 -20.22 14.51
CA ARG A 213 -14.78 -19.74 15.67
C ARG A 213 -13.53 -18.98 15.22
N ILE A 214 -13.08 -18.05 16.04
CA ILE A 214 -11.84 -17.32 15.82
C ILE A 214 -10.71 -18.07 16.53
N ASP A 215 -9.71 -18.50 15.79
CA ASP A 215 -8.46 -19.01 16.36
C ASP A 215 -7.65 -17.86 16.97
N LEU A 216 -7.87 -17.61 18.25
CA LEU A 216 -7.19 -16.55 18.99
C LEU A 216 -5.67 -16.82 19.15
N PRO A 217 -5.20 -18.04 19.47
CA PRO A 217 -3.79 -18.39 19.49
C PRO A 217 -3.09 -18.18 18.15
N GLY A 218 -3.70 -18.63 17.04
CA GLY A 218 -3.19 -18.39 15.70
C GLY A 218 -3.13 -16.91 15.36
N ALA A 219 -4.20 -16.15 15.65
CA ALA A 219 -4.25 -14.71 15.41
C ALA A 219 -3.18 -13.93 16.17
N LEU A 220 -2.94 -14.25 17.44
CA LEU A 220 -1.91 -13.59 18.26
C LEU A 220 -0.49 -13.95 17.81
N THR A 221 -0.23 -15.21 17.49
CA THR A 221 1.10 -15.65 17.05
C THR A 221 1.48 -15.06 15.70
N ILE A 222 0.56 -15.03 14.72
CA ILE A 222 0.84 -14.43 13.41
C ILE A 222 0.97 -12.90 13.51
N ALA A 223 0.11 -12.24 14.28
CA ALA A 223 0.18 -10.80 14.50
C ALA A 223 1.51 -10.39 15.15
N ALA A 224 1.93 -11.08 16.21
CA ALA A 224 3.21 -10.84 16.86
C ALA A 224 4.39 -11.17 15.94
N GLY A 225 4.29 -12.28 15.18
CA GLY A 225 5.33 -12.70 14.23
C GLY A 225 5.55 -11.71 13.10
N LEU A 226 4.48 -11.31 12.42
CA LEU A 226 4.54 -10.32 11.34
C LEU A 226 4.92 -8.94 11.88
N GLY A 227 4.37 -8.54 13.03
CA GLY A 227 4.73 -7.30 13.69
C GLY A 227 6.22 -7.22 14.01
N ALA A 228 6.81 -8.29 14.56
CA ALA A 228 8.24 -8.37 14.87
C ALA A 228 9.10 -8.32 13.60
N ILE A 229 8.72 -9.02 12.52
CA ILE A 229 9.46 -8.98 11.26
C ILE A 229 9.41 -7.56 10.65
N VAL A 230 8.22 -6.96 10.55
CA VAL A 230 8.07 -5.61 9.97
C VAL A 230 8.81 -4.58 10.82
N PHE A 231 8.75 -4.71 12.15
CA PHE A 231 9.54 -3.89 13.07
C PHE A 231 11.04 -4.00 12.78
N GLY A 232 11.58 -5.24 12.73
CA GLY A 232 12.99 -5.46 12.44
C GLY A 232 13.42 -4.88 11.09
N LEU A 233 12.59 -5.06 10.04
CA LEU A 233 12.86 -4.50 8.73
C LEU A 233 12.88 -2.97 8.73
N GLN A 234 11.94 -2.32 9.42
CA GLN A 234 11.88 -0.86 9.49
C GLN A 234 13.05 -0.27 10.27
N GLN A 235 13.46 -0.94 11.36
CA GLN A 235 14.59 -0.47 12.17
C GLN A 235 15.96 -0.83 11.58
N ALA A 236 16.02 -1.73 10.59
CA ALA A 236 17.28 -2.11 9.95
C ALA A 236 17.98 -0.93 9.26
N GLY A 237 17.23 0.05 8.75
CA GLY A 237 17.77 1.26 8.14
C GLY A 237 18.48 2.18 9.15
N SER A 238 17.92 2.37 10.35
CA SER A 238 18.44 3.27 11.39
C SER A 238 19.41 2.58 12.36
N TRP A 239 19.13 1.34 12.79
CA TRP A 239 19.96 0.62 13.75
C TRP A 239 21.03 -0.27 13.09
N GLY A 240 20.95 -0.47 11.77
CA GLY A 240 21.82 -1.36 11.00
C GLY A 240 21.36 -2.82 11.04
N TRP A 241 21.61 -3.54 9.97
CA TRP A 241 21.23 -4.97 9.79
C TRP A 241 21.90 -5.92 10.80
N THR A 242 23.06 -5.55 11.32
CA THR A 242 23.82 -6.32 12.30
C THR A 242 23.46 -6.02 13.76
N SER A 243 22.54 -5.08 14.00
CA SER A 243 22.06 -4.75 15.33
C SER A 243 21.45 -5.98 16.02
N PRO A 244 21.83 -6.29 17.27
CA PRO A 244 21.25 -7.39 18.02
C PRO A 244 19.72 -7.31 18.15
N TYR A 245 19.18 -6.11 18.26
CA TYR A 245 17.73 -5.88 18.36
C TYR A 245 17.00 -6.15 17.04
N VAL A 246 17.60 -5.76 15.91
CA VAL A 246 17.06 -6.07 14.56
C VAL A 246 17.08 -7.57 14.34
N LEU A 247 18.23 -8.22 14.56
CA LEU A 247 18.36 -9.66 14.41
C LEU A 247 17.42 -10.44 15.34
N ALA A 248 17.34 -10.03 16.62
CA ALA A 248 16.44 -10.67 17.58
C ALA A 248 14.96 -10.54 17.15
N SER A 249 14.53 -9.37 16.67
CA SER A 249 13.16 -9.18 16.22
C SER A 249 12.85 -9.98 14.94
N LEU A 250 13.78 -10.06 13.99
CA LEU A 250 13.61 -10.87 12.77
C LEU A 250 13.55 -12.36 13.11
N VAL A 251 14.46 -12.86 13.96
CA VAL A 251 14.48 -14.26 14.40
C VAL A 251 13.22 -14.59 15.19
N ALA A 252 12.85 -13.75 16.18
CA ALA A 252 11.63 -13.95 16.96
C ALA A 252 10.39 -13.96 16.06
N GLY A 253 10.33 -13.05 15.09
CA GLY A 253 9.24 -13.00 14.13
C GLY A 253 9.14 -14.26 13.27
N VAL A 254 10.26 -14.74 12.73
CA VAL A 254 10.30 -16.01 11.96
C VAL A 254 9.88 -17.21 12.83
N VAL A 255 10.37 -17.28 14.07
CA VAL A 255 9.98 -18.34 15.02
C VAL A 255 8.47 -18.30 15.29
N LEU A 256 7.91 -17.12 15.53
CA LEU A 256 6.46 -16.95 15.76
C LEU A 256 5.62 -17.34 14.53
N VAL A 257 6.08 -17.04 13.31
CA VAL A 257 5.43 -17.51 12.08
C VAL A 257 5.49 -19.03 11.96
N ILE A 258 6.62 -19.66 12.33
CA ILE A 258 6.71 -21.12 12.38
C ILE A 258 5.74 -21.69 13.43
N VAL A 259 5.71 -21.11 14.62
CA VAL A 259 4.75 -21.49 15.68
C VAL A 259 3.31 -21.35 15.18
N PHE A 260 2.98 -20.24 14.51
CA PHE A 260 1.68 -20.07 13.87
C PHE A 260 1.34 -21.22 12.92
N VAL A 261 2.24 -21.58 12.00
CA VAL A 261 2.01 -22.70 11.08
C VAL A 261 1.81 -24.03 11.81
N LEU A 262 2.49 -24.26 12.94
CA LEU A 262 2.31 -25.44 13.77
C LEU A 262 0.96 -25.44 14.51
N VAL A 263 0.50 -24.28 14.98
CA VAL A 263 -0.82 -24.10 15.60
C VAL A 263 -1.91 -24.36 14.57
N GLU A 264 -1.85 -23.70 13.40
CA GLU A 264 -2.81 -23.85 12.30
C GLU A 264 -2.98 -25.31 11.83
N ARG A 265 -1.89 -26.08 11.83
CA ARG A 265 -1.96 -27.53 11.47
C ARG A 265 -2.73 -28.38 12.47
N ARG A 266 -2.96 -27.88 13.68
CA ARG A 266 -3.63 -28.59 14.78
C ARG A 266 -5.01 -28.03 15.10
N THR A 267 -5.38 -26.92 14.51
CA THR A 267 -6.67 -26.23 14.74
C THR A 267 -7.70 -26.73 13.74
N ASP A 268 -8.91 -27.10 14.23
CA ASP A 268 -10.01 -27.59 13.40
C ASP A 268 -10.57 -26.50 12.49
N GLU A 269 -10.60 -25.24 12.98
CA GLU A 269 -11.03 -24.04 12.23
C GLU A 269 -9.87 -23.04 12.09
N PRO A 270 -8.90 -23.31 11.20
CA PRO A 270 -7.69 -22.49 11.08
C PRO A 270 -8.00 -21.08 10.58
N LEU A 271 -7.19 -20.11 11.02
CA LEU A 271 -7.24 -18.72 10.56
C LEU A 271 -6.88 -18.61 9.07
N VAL A 272 -5.91 -19.44 8.66
CA VAL A 272 -5.41 -19.50 7.29
C VAL A 272 -5.39 -20.96 6.85
N LYS A 273 -6.14 -21.29 5.81
CA LYS A 273 -6.12 -22.62 5.21
C LYS A 273 -4.79 -22.85 4.48
N LEU A 274 -3.88 -23.56 5.13
CA LEU A 274 -2.53 -23.84 4.58
C LEU A 274 -2.57 -24.58 3.23
N GLU A 275 -3.70 -25.17 2.86
CA GLU A 275 -3.93 -25.80 1.57
C GLU A 275 -3.84 -24.81 0.39
N LEU A 276 -4.14 -23.54 0.62
CA LEU A 276 -3.96 -22.47 -0.38
C LEU A 276 -2.53 -22.40 -0.91
N PHE A 277 -1.54 -22.64 -0.06
CA PHE A 277 -0.12 -22.62 -0.44
C PHE A 277 0.33 -23.88 -1.20
N ARG A 278 -0.54 -24.89 -1.36
CA ARG A 278 -0.30 -26.01 -2.27
C ARG A 278 -0.58 -25.63 -3.73
N ASP A 279 -1.44 -24.64 -3.98
CA ASP A 279 -1.67 -24.11 -5.33
C ASP A 279 -0.46 -23.27 -5.75
N ARG A 280 0.28 -23.77 -6.74
CA ARG A 280 1.46 -23.08 -7.30
C ARG A 280 1.10 -21.68 -7.87
N GLY A 281 -0.08 -21.55 -8.45
CA GLY A 281 -0.54 -20.27 -8.99
C GLY A 281 -0.75 -19.24 -7.89
N PHE A 282 -1.40 -19.62 -6.79
CA PHE A 282 -1.60 -18.78 -5.61
C PHE A 282 -0.27 -18.31 -5.00
N VAL A 283 0.68 -19.23 -4.80
CA VAL A 283 2.01 -18.88 -4.26
C VAL A 283 2.74 -17.90 -5.18
N ILE A 284 2.73 -18.15 -6.50
CA ILE A 284 3.41 -17.29 -7.47
C ILE A 284 2.81 -15.90 -7.49
N VAL A 285 1.48 -15.76 -7.49
CA VAL A 285 0.80 -14.45 -7.47
C VAL A 285 1.07 -13.70 -6.17
N THR A 286 1.07 -14.40 -5.05
CA THR A 286 1.35 -13.84 -3.73
C THR A 286 2.80 -13.32 -3.64
N LEU A 287 3.79 -14.10 -4.13
CA LEU A 287 5.18 -13.66 -4.23
C LEU A 287 5.35 -12.52 -5.24
N ALA A 288 4.69 -12.57 -6.39
CA ALA A 288 4.72 -11.47 -7.36
C ALA A 288 4.17 -10.17 -6.75
N THR A 289 3.11 -10.25 -5.93
CA THR A 289 2.57 -9.12 -5.19
C THR A 289 3.57 -8.56 -4.18
N LEU A 290 4.32 -9.41 -3.49
CA LEU A 290 5.41 -9.00 -2.57
C LEU A 290 6.47 -8.19 -3.31
N PHE A 291 7.05 -8.73 -4.39
CA PHE A 291 8.13 -8.05 -5.14
C PHE A 291 7.65 -6.78 -5.85
N ALA A 292 6.44 -6.77 -6.39
CA ALA A 292 5.86 -5.55 -6.95
C ALA A 292 5.65 -4.47 -5.88
N SER A 293 5.28 -4.86 -4.66
CA SER A 293 5.09 -3.93 -3.54
C SER A 293 6.41 -3.39 -3.00
N MET A 294 7.51 -4.18 -3.07
CA MET A 294 8.86 -3.65 -2.83
C MET A 294 9.16 -2.45 -3.73
N ALA A 295 8.89 -2.59 -5.02
CA ALA A 295 9.10 -1.50 -5.97
C ALA A 295 8.11 -0.34 -5.76
N PHE A 296 6.82 -0.63 -5.52
CA PHE A 296 5.75 0.35 -5.45
C PHE A 296 5.94 1.37 -4.33
N LEU A 297 5.98 0.95 -3.07
CA LEU A 297 6.02 1.89 -1.94
C LEU A 297 7.38 2.61 -1.85
N SER A 298 8.47 1.89 -2.06
CA SER A 298 9.81 2.49 -2.05
C SER A 298 9.97 3.59 -3.10
N THR A 299 9.27 3.46 -4.24
CA THR A 299 9.29 4.51 -5.29
C THR A 299 8.83 5.85 -4.75
N PHE A 300 7.75 5.92 -3.97
CA PHE A 300 7.25 7.20 -3.46
C PHE A 300 8.22 7.83 -2.46
N PHE A 301 8.84 7.01 -1.60
CA PHE A 301 9.85 7.51 -0.68
C PHE A 301 11.05 8.09 -1.44
N PHE A 302 11.67 7.30 -2.33
CA PHE A 302 12.87 7.76 -3.04
C PHE A 302 12.59 8.83 -4.09
N LEU A 303 11.41 8.83 -4.70
CA LEU A 303 10.99 9.90 -5.60
C LEU A 303 10.71 11.21 -4.84
N SER A 304 10.27 11.12 -3.57
CA SER A 304 10.15 12.27 -2.67
C SER A 304 11.51 12.88 -2.35
N VAL A 305 12.46 12.01 -1.96
CA VAL A 305 13.85 12.43 -1.68
C VAL A 305 14.47 13.08 -2.91
N TYR A 306 14.38 12.43 -4.06
CA TYR A 306 14.88 12.96 -5.33
C TYR A 306 14.26 14.32 -5.67
N GLY A 307 12.93 14.44 -5.56
CA GLY A 307 12.21 15.68 -5.88
C GLY A 307 12.60 16.83 -4.95
N GLN A 308 12.66 16.59 -3.63
CA GLN A 308 12.89 17.65 -2.65
C GLN A 308 14.37 17.98 -2.47
N VAL A 309 15.26 16.97 -2.49
CA VAL A 309 16.70 17.18 -2.26
C VAL A 309 17.44 17.45 -3.56
N SER A 310 17.33 16.54 -4.56
CA SER A 310 18.13 16.67 -5.79
C SER A 310 17.57 17.71 -6.75
N LEU A 311 16.23 17.85 -6.83
CA LEU A 311 15.59 18.80 -7.74
C LEU A 311 15.14 20.10 -7.06
N GLU A 312 15.31 20.25 -5.74
CA GLU A 312 14.88 21.41 -4.95
C GLU A 312 13.38 21.76 -5.14
N LEU A 313 12.54 20.77 -5.45
CA LEU A 313 11.13 20.98 -5.67
C LEU A 313 10.39 21.16 -4.33
N THR A 314 9.39 22.02 -4.36
CA THR A 314 8.42 22.08 -3.23
C THR A 314 7.69 20.75 -3.08
N ALA A 315 7.12 20.48 -1.91
CA ALA A 315 6.32 19.29 -1.65
C ALA A 315 5.18 19.11 -2.67
N ILE A 316 4.54 20.20 -3.09
CA ILE A 316 3.48 20.18 -4.12
C ILE A 316 4.02 19.74 -5.47
N ASN A 317 5.13 20.30 -5.93
CA ASN A 317 5.75 19.95 -7.21
C ASN A 317 6.30 18.51 -7.18
N THR A 318 6.81 18.04 -6.04
CA THR A 318 7.18 16.64 -5.83
C THR A 318 5.96 15.73 -5.93
N GLY A 319 4.80 16.14 -5.40
CA GLY A 319 3.53 15.45 -5.57
C GLY A 319 3.11 15.29 -7.04
N LEU A 320 3.46 16.24 -7.91
CA LEU A 320 3.23 16.10 -9.36
C LEU A 320 4.08 15.01 -10.01
N LEU A 321 5.27 14.70 -9.48
CA LEU A 321 6.04 13.53 -9.93
C LEU A 321 5.28 12.23 -9.62
N PHE A 322 4.64 12.14 -8.45
CA PHE A 322 3.77 11.01 -8.10
C PHE A 322 2.56 10.93 -9.05
N GLY A 323 1.98 12.08 -9.41
CA GLY A 323 0.90 12.16 -10.40
C GLY A 323 1.28 11.50 -11.73
N LYS A 324 2.51 11.73 -12.23
CA LYS A 324 3.01 11.09 -13.46
C LYS A 324 3.05 9.55 -13.32
N PHE A 325 3.52 9.03 -12.19
CA PHE A 325 3.50 7.60 -11.90
C PHE A 325 2.08 7.03 -11.94
N PHE A 326 1.13 7.71 -11.28
CA PHE A 326 -0.25 7.26 -11.22
C PHE A 326 -0.99 7.37 -12.55
N VAL A 327 -0.66 8.30 -13.42
CA VAL A 327 -1.21 8.34 -14.79
C VAL A 327 -0.86 7.05 -15.53
N GLY A 328 0.42 6.66 -15.51
CA GLY A 328 0.85 5.38 -16.09
C GLY A 328 0.17 4.18 -15.43
N PHE A 329 0.12 4.17 -14.10
CA PHE A 329 -0.50 3.12 -13.29
C PHE A 329 -1.98 2.91 -13.63
N VAL A 330 -2.80 3.97 -13.62
CA VAL A 330 -4.25 3.88 -13.85
C VAL A 330 -4.57 3.42 -15.26
N ILE A 331 -3.90 3.97 -16.28
CA ILE A 331 -4.11 3.57 -17.68
C ILE A 331 -3.75 2.09 -17.84
N ALA A 332 -2.58 1.69 -17.34
CA ALA A 332 -2.11 0.32 -17.49
C ALA A 332 -2.92 -0.69 -16.67
N ALA A 333 -3.45 -0.31 -15.50
CA ALA A 333 -4.32 -1.17 -14.69
C ALA A 333 -5.60 -1.57 -15.44
N GLN A 334 -6.20 -0.65 -16.19
CA GLN A 334 -7.39 -0.95 -17.01
C GLN A 334 -7.05 -1.90 -18.18
N ILE A 335 -5.90 -1.71 -18.81
CA ILE A 335 -5.43 -2.58 -19.91
C ILE A 335 -5.08 -3.96 -19.34
N GLY A 336 -4.37 -4.03 -18.23
CA GLY A 336 -3.98 -5.26 -17.54
C GLY A 336 -5.18 -6.09 -17.09
N SER A 337 -6.23 -5.44 -16.55
CA SER A 337 -7.48 -6.11 -16.19
C SER A 337 -8.16 -6.75 -17.40
N ARG A 338 -8.30 -6.02 -18.52
CA ARG A 338 -8.87 -6.58 -19.76
C ARG A 338 -8.03 -7.74 -20.30
N ARG A 339 -6.71 -7.63 -20.22
CA ARG A 339 -5.79 -8.69 -20.64
C ARG A 339 -5.91 -9.92 -19.77
N PHE A 340 -6.09 -9.72 -18.45
CA PHE A 340 -6.34 -10.80 -17.51
C PHE A 340 -7.59 -11.60 -17.88
N ASP A 341 -8.70 -10.93 -18.18
CA ASP A 341 -9.96 -11.57 -18.55
C ASP A 341 -9.82 -12.41 -19.85
N GLN A 342 -8.93 -12.01 -20.77
CA GLN A 342 -8.74 -12.68 -22.06
C GLN A 342 -7.74 -13.84 -22.01
N VAL A 343 -6.63 -13.68 -21.31
CA VAL A 343 -5.46 -14.60 -21.39
C VAL A 343 -4.92 -15.04 -20.04
N GLY A 344 -5.56 -14.65 -18.95
CA GLY A 344 -5.20 -15.06 -17.59
C GLY A 344 -3.98 -14.35 -17.00
N ALA A 345 -3.66 -14.69 -15.73
CA ALA A 345 -2.65 -14.01 -14.91
C ALA A 345 -1.22 -14.12 -15.47
N ARG A 346 -0.85 -15.26 -16.06
CA ARG A 346 0.52 -15.48 -16.55
C ARG A 346 1.02 -14.38 -17.46
N SER A 347 0.23 -14.05 -18.49
CA SER A 347 0.57 -13.01 -19.47
C SER A 347 0.71 -11.63 -18.81
N VAL A 348 -0.15 -11.34 -17.84
CA VAL A 348 -0.19 -10.06 -17.14
C VAL A 348 1.02 -9.90 -16.21
N LEU A 349 1.42 -10.95 -15.50
CA LEU A 349 2.61 -10.93 -14.65
C LEU A 349 3.89 -10.74 -15.48
N ILE A 350 4.03 -11.46 -16.60
CA ILE A 350 5.20 -11.32 -17.48
C ILE A 350 5.29 -9.92 -18.07
N LEU A 351 4.21 -9.44 -18.68
CA LEU A 351 4.22 -8.12 -19.33
C LEU A 351 4.35 -6.97 -18.33
N GLY A 352 3.60 -7.02 -17.22
CA GLY A 352 3.70 -6.01 -16.17
C GLY A 352 5.09 -5.96 -15.53
N GLY A 353 5.69 -7.14 -15.29
CA GLY A 353 7.06 -7.25 -14.81
C GLY A 353 8.07 -6.66 -15.78
N LEU A 354 8.00 -6.98 -17.07
CA LEU A 354 8.90 -6.43 -18.11
C LEU A 354 8.75 -4.92 -18.27
N ILE A 355 7.51 -4.43 -18.36
CA ILE A 355 7.24 -2.98 -18.47
C ILE A 355 7.77 -2.25 -17.23
N GLY A 356 7.53 -2.80 -16.03
CA GLY A 356 8.03 -2.21 -14.79
C GLY A 356 9.54 -2.23 -14.70
N ALA A 357 10.19 -3.35 -15.05
CA ALA A 357 11.64 -3.46 -15.06
C ALA A 357 12.28 -2.47 -16.04
N ALA A 358 11.72 -2.32 -17.24
CA ALA A 358 12.16 -1.33 -18.22
C ALA A 358 11.96 0.11 -17.70
N GLY A 359 10.79 0.40 -17.09
CA GLY A 359 10.46 1.71 -16.54
C GLY A 359 11.39 2.11 -15.39
N PHE A 360 11.57 1.23 -14.42
CA PHE A 360 12.46 1.48 -13.27
C PHE A 360 13.94 1.50 -13.68
N GLY A 361 14.36 0.63 -14.61
CA GLY A 361 15.72 0.65 -15.15
C GLY A 361 16.03 1.94 -15.90
N TRP A 362 15.08 2.42 -16.73
CA TRP A 362 15.22 3.72 -17.38
C TRP A 362 15.21 4.87 -16.37
N LEU A 363 14.34 4.79 -15.35
CA LEU A 363 14.29 5.79 -14.27
C LEU A 363 15.61 5.85 -13.50
N ALA A 364 16.21 4.70 -13.18
CA ALA A 364 17.52 4.64 -12.52
C ALA A 364 18.61 5.38 -13.30
N VAL A 365 18.61 5.28 -14.62
CA VAL A 365 19.56 6.03 -15.46
C VAL A 365 19.17 7.50 -15.56
N SER A 366 17.89 7.83 -15.71
CA SER A 366 17.47 9.20 -15.97
C SER A 366 17.58 10.13 -14.76
N VAL A 367 17.49 9.61 -13.52
CA VAL A 367 17.61 10.44 -12.31
C VAL A 367 19.03 10.92 -12.04
N THR A 368 20.06 10.25 -12.58
CA THR A 368 21.47 10.70 -12.44
C THR A 368 21.75 11.99 -13.19
N THR A 369 20.86 12.41 -14.09
CA THR A 369 20.97 13.68 -14.82
C THR A 369 19.91 14.64 -14.28
N ILE A 370 20.35 15.67 -13.55
CA ILE A 370 19.47 16.72 -13.04
C ILE A 370 19.06 17.61 -14.24
N PRO A 371 17.75 17.76 -14.54
CA PRO A 371 17.30 18.56 -15.68
C PRO A 371 17.49 20.06 -15.42
N ALA A 372 17.75 20.83 -16.47
CA ALA A 372 17.89 22.29 -16.39
C ALA A 372 16.62 23.00 -15.89
N ASN A 373 15.45 22.42 -16.12
CA ASN A 373 14.17 22.89 -15.60
C ASN A 373 13.44 21.77 -14.87
N PRO A 374 13.74 21.53 -13.58
CA PRO A 374 13.16 20.44 -12.81
C PRO A 374 11.64 20.58 -12.63
N GLY A 375 11.10 21.80 -12.56
CA GLY A 375 9.68 22.08 -12.37
C GLY A 375 8.82 21.97 -13.64
N ALA A 376 9.43 21.66 -14.80
CA ALA A 376 8.67 21.49 -16.04
C ALA A 376 7.68 20.31 -15.93
N VAL A 377 6.48 20.49 -16.48
CA VAL A 377 5.44 19.45 -16.52
C VAL A 377 5.98 18.21 -17.25
N ILE A 378 6.70 18.40 -18.35
CA ILE A 378 7.39 17.35 -19.09
C ILE A 378 8.89 17.58 -18.96
N ASN A 379 9.58 16.64 -18.34
CA ASN A 379 11.04 16.61 -18.20
C ASN A 379 11.54 15.19 -18.56
N PRO A 380 12.86 14.96 -18.67
CA PRO A 380 13.40 13.64 -19.03
C PRO A 380 12.91 12.48 -18.16
N GLN A 381 12.60 12.74 -16.88
CA GLN A 381 12.12 11.72 -15.94
C GLN A 381 10.63 11.39 -16.11
N THR A 382 9.86 12.17 -16.88
CA THR A 382 8.41 11.99 -17.02
C THR A 382 8.05 10.61 -17.58
N TRP A 383 8.68 10.22 -18.68
CA TRP A 383 8.35 8.96 -19.36
C TRP A 383 8.77 7.72 -18.56
N PRO A 384 10.01 7.66 -18.00
CA PRO A 384 10.38 6.51 -17.16
C PRO A 384 9.53 6.40 -15.90
N ILE A 385 9.13 7.51 -15.25
CA ILE A 385 8.21 7.48 -14.10
C ILE A 385 6.84 6.90 -14.51
N MET A 386 6.27 7.35 -15.64
CA MET A 386 5.00 6.82 -16.15
C MET A 386 5.11 5.34 -16.51
N LEU A 387 6.21 4.92 -17.13
CA LEU A 387 6.43 3.53 -17.53
C LEU A 387 6.60 2.61 -16.30
N ALA A 388 7.31 3.06 -15.27
CA ALA A 388 7.44 2.35 -14.00
C ALA A 388 6.06 2.15 -13.34
N GLY A 389 5.24 3.22 -13.29
CA GLY A 389 3.86 3.14 -12.81
C GLY A 389 3.00 2.19 -13.64
N ALA A 390 3.15 2.23 -14.96
CA ALA A 390 2.42 1.35 -15.88
C ALA A 390 2.73 -0.13 -15.61
N GLY A 391 3.99 -0.50 -15.37
CA GLY A 391 4.36 -1.89 -15.08
C GLY A 391 3.67 -2.43 -13.83
N VAL A 392 3.70 -1.67 -12.74
CA VAL A 392 3.05 -2.05 -11.49
C VAL A 392 1.53 -2.07 -11.64
N GLY A 393 0.94 -1.03 -12.26
CA GLY A 393 -0.50 -0.92 -12.46
C GLY A 393 -1.05 -2.06 -13.31
N PHE A 394 -0.33 -2.45 -14.37
CA PHE A 394 -0.75 -3.51 -15.29
C PHE A 394 -1.01 -4.84 -14.58
N MET A 395 -0.21 -5.18 -13.55
CA MET A 395 -0.31 -6.49 -12.91
C MET A 395 -1.08 -6.50 -11.57
N ILE A 396 -1.07 -5.40 -10.80
CA ILE A 396 -1.47 -5.46 -9.38
C ILE A 396 -2.95 -5.81 -9.18
N SER A 397 -3.80 -5.27 -10.04
CA SER A 397 -5.23 -5.56 -10.04
C SER A 397 -5.53 -7.00 -10.47
N ALA A 398 -4.88 -7.45 -11.53
CA ALA A 398 -5.00 -8.80 -12.05
C ALA A 398 -4.49 -9.85 -11.05
N ALA A 399 -3.34 -9.58 -10.41
CA ALA A 399 -2.76 -10.44 -9.38
C ALA A 399 -3.73 -10.61 -8.18
N SER A 400 -4.32 -9.50 -7.71
CA SER A 400 -5.30 -9.55 -6.62
C SER A 400 -6.56 -10.34 -7.01
N THR A 401 -7.05 -10.17 -8.24
CA THR A 401 -8.23 -10.90 -8.75
C THR A 401 -7.92 -12.38 -8.90
N ASP A 402 -6.75 -12.74 -9.43
CA ASP A 402 -6.35 -14.15 -9.60
C ASP A 402 -6.18 -14.85 -8.25
N ALA A 403 -5.57 -14.18 -7.26
CA ALA A 403 -5.44 -14.72 -5.91
C ALA A 403 -6.82 -15.07 -5.32
N VAL A 404 -7.80 -14.16 -5.46
CA VAL A 404 -9.18 -14.36 -5.00
C VAL A 404 -9.86 -15.48 -5.78
N ASN A 405 -9.70 -15.56 -7.10
CA ASN A 405 -10.31 -16.59 -7.93
C ASN A 405 -9.76 -18.01 -7.65
N ARG A 406 -8.52 -18.11 -7.13
CA ARG A 406 -7.89 -19.40 -6.75
C ARG A 406 -8.27 -19.86 -5.35
N ALA A 407 -8.95 -19.05 -4.58
CA ALA A 407 -9.33 -19.35 -3.20
C ALA A 407 -10.44 -20.42 -3.10
N ILE A 408 -10.26 -21.59 -3.71
CA ILE A 408 -11.21 -22.70 -3.62
C ILE A 408 -11.25 -23.19 -2.16
N GLY A 409 -12.42 -23.08 -1.53
CA GLY A 409 -12.62 -23.50 -0.15
C GLY A 409 -12.11 -22.56 0.95
N ALA A 410 -11.48 -21.42 0.58
CA ALA A 410 -11.11 -20.34 1.50
C ALA A 410 -12.09 -19.17 1.42
N SER A 411 -12.06 -18.31 2.44
CA SER A 411 -12.88 -17.11 2.43
C SER A 411 -12.20 -15.97 1.64
N TYR A 412 -13.01 -15.04 1.12
CA TYR A 412 -12.48 -13.84 0.45
C TYR A 412 -11.67 -12.94 1.40
N GLY A 413 -12.09 -12.88 2.67
CA GLY A 413 -11.38 -12.13 3.70
C GLY A 413 -9.99 -12.70 3.97
N GLU A 414 -9.87 -14.02 4.08
CA GLU A 414 -8.62 -14.75 4.28
C GLU A 414 -7.60 -14.48 3.15
N VAL A 415 -8.01 -14.70 1.90
CA VAL A 415 -7.12 -14.50 0.73
C VAL A 415 -6.72 -13.04 0.57
N THR A 416 -7.66 -12.13 0.82
CA THR A 416 -7.38 -10.69 0.77
C THR A 416 -6.40 -10.30 1.87
N ALA A 417 -6.58 -10.83 3.08
CA ALA A 417 -5.69 -10.57 4.19
C ALA A 417 -4.26 -11.08 3.92
N ILE A 418 -4.12 -12.29 3.37
CA ILE A 418 -2.81 -12.83 2.93
C ILE A 418 -2.16 -11.92 1.89
N SER A 419 -2.92 -11.54 0.85
CA SER A 419 -2.41 -10.67 -0.22
C SER A 419 -1.95 -9.31 0.30
N GLN A 420 -2.71 -8.69 1.23
CA GLN A 420 -2.37 -7.41 1.82
C GLN A 420 -1.20 -7.51 2.82
N THR A 421 -1.12 -8.61 3.56
CA THR A 421 0.04 -8.90 4.40
C THR A 421 1.31 -8.99 3.56
N MET A 422 1.29 -9.72 2.44
CA MET A 422 2.43 -9.82 1.53
C MET A 422 2.78 -8.47 0.88
N ARG A 423 1.78 -7.64 0.59
CA ARG A 423 1.99 -6.27 0.09
C ARG A 423 2.71 -5.41 1.12
N ASN A 424 2.25 -5.38 2.36
CA ASN A 424 2.88 -4.59 3.42
C ASN A 424 4.28 -5.09 3.76
N PHE A 425 4.43 -6.42 3.83
CA PHE A 425 5.73 -7.03 4.05
C PHE A 425 6.72 -6.71 2.92
N GLY A 426 6.30 -6.83 1.67
CA GLY A 426 7.09 -6.44 0.50
C GLY A 426 7.48 -4.97 0.54
N SER A 427 6.55 -4.09 0.89
CA SER A 427 6.79 -2.64 1.01
C SER A 427 7.83 -2.33 2.09
N ALA A 428 7.72 -2.95 3.27
CA ALA A 428 8.67 -2.77 4.37
C ALA A 428 10.07 -3.31 4.00
N LEU A 429 10.10 -4.50 3.39
CA LEU A 429 11.35 -5.12 2.91
C LEU A 429 12.03 -4.28 1.83
N GLY A 430 11.25 -3.79 0.86
CA GLY A 430 11.74 -2.93 -0.22
C GLY A 430 12.35 -1.64 0.33
N LEU A 431 11.64 -0.97 1.23
CA LEU A 431 12.15 0.26 1.85
C LEU A 431 13.44 -0.01 2.63
N ALA A 432 13.49 -1.06 3.46
CA ALA A 432 14.68 -1.41 4.25
C ALA A 432 15.90 -1.73 3.37
N VAL A 433 15.72 -2.61 2.36
CA VAL A 433 16.80 -3.03 1.46
C VAL A 433 17.29 -1.85 0.62
N PHE A 434 16.36 -1.10 0.02
CA PHE A 434 16.76 0.00 -0.87
C PHE A 434 17.32 1.19 -0.10
N SER A 435 16.83 1.48 1.12
CA SER A 435 17.45 2.50 2.00
C SER A 435 18.89 2.15 2.34
N THR A 436 19.19 0.88 2.64
CA THR A 436 20.55 0.44 2.93
C THR A 436 21.47 0.65 1.72
N LEU A 437 21.00 0.31 0.50
CA LEU A 437 21.75 0.54 -0.74
C LEU A 437 21.99 2.03 -0.97
N VAL A 438 20.94 2.85 -0.85
CA VAL A 438 21.02 4.30 -1.04
C VAL A 438 21.99 4.93 -0.04
N THR A 439 21.87 4.60 1.24
CA THR A 439 22.72 5.16 2.31
C THR A 439 24.18 4.79 2.09
N GLY A 440 24.49 3.55 1.72
CA GLY A 440 25.86 3.12 1.41
C GLY A 440 26.48 3.93 0.27
N VAL A 441 25.76 4.01 -0.85
CA VAL A 441 26.22 4.76 -2.03
C VAL A 441 26.33 6.26 -1.73
N LEU A 442 25.38 6.82 -0.98
CA LEU A 442 25.37 8.24 -0.61
C LEU A 442 26.62 8.61 0.21
N ILE A 443 26.93 7.80 1.24
CA ILE A 443 28.11 8.03 2.08
C ILE A 443 29.39 8.01 1.23
N ASP A 444 29.54 7.02 0.37
CA ASP A 444 30.75 6.90 -0.47
C ASP A 444 30.86 8.07 -1.46
N LYS A 445 29.79 8.42 -2.16
CA LYS A 445 29.75 9.50 -3.15
C LYS A 445 29.99 10.87 -2.52
N LEU A 446 29.28 11.21 -1.44
CA LEU A 446 29.44 12.49 -0.76
C LEU A 446 30.82 12.62 -0.12
N THR A 447 31.35 11.56 0.52
CA THR A 447 32.69 11.57 1.07
C THR A 447 33.73 11.85 -0.02
N ALA A 448 33.65 11.15 -1.16
CA ALA A 448 34.54 11.37 -2.30
C ALA A 448 34.44 12.81 -2.83
N SER A 449 33.23 13.34 -3.00
CA SER A 449 32.99 14.70 -3.49
C SER A 449 33.53 15.76 -2.52
N PHE A 450 33.33 15.60 -1.22
CA PHE A 450 33.79 16.54 -0.21
C PHE A 450 35.34 16.53 -0.10
N VAL A 451 35.95 15.35 -0.20
CA VAL A 451 37.41 15.24 -0.27
C VAL A 451 37.96 15.93 -1.53
N ALA A 452 37.31 15.77 -2.69
CA ALA A 452 37.69 16.46 -3.93
C ALA A 452 37.56 18.00 -3.81
N LEU A 453 36.65 18.50 -2.99
CA LEU A 453 36.48 19.92 -2.66
C LEU A 453 37.47 20.44 -1.59
N GLY A 454 38.39 19.57 -1.11
CA GLY A 454 39.46 19.95 -0.19
C GLY A 454 39.15 19.66 1.30
N ALA A 455 38.04 18.98 1.64
CA ALA A 455 37.79 18.58 3.00
C ALA A 455 38.71 17.42 3.44
N PRO A 456 39.27 17.42 4.66
CA PRO A 456 39.98 16.27 5.20
C PRO A 456 39.09 15.03 5.23
N ALA A 457 39.60 13.87 4.83
CA ALA A 457 38.82 12.64 4.67
C ALA A 457 38.03 12.23 5.94
N GLY A 458 38.62 12.42 7.12
CA GLY A 458 37.93 12.16 8.39
C GLY A 458 36.76 13.12 8.65
N ALA A 459 36.96 14.42 8.42
CA ALA A 459 35.92 15.44 8.57
C ALA A 459 34.81 15.28 7.52
N ALA A 460 35.19 14.93 6.28
CA ALA A 460 34.22 14.62 5.21
C ALA A 460 33.29 13.46 5.61
N ARG A 461 33.86 12.36 6.10
CA ARG A 461 33.10 11.17 6.49
C ARG A 461 32.20 11.43 7.71
N GLU A 462 32.68 12.17 8.69
CA GLU A 462 31.88 12.56 9.86
C GLU A 462 30.76 13.53 9.47
N GLY A 463 31.03 14.53 8.63
CA GLY A 463 30.03 15.46 8.11
C GLY A 463 28.95 14.74 7.28
N VAL A 464 29.34 13.81 6.42
CA VAL A 464 28.40 12.98 5.64
C VAL A 464 27.59 12.07 6.55
N GLY A 465 28.20 11.48 7.62
CA GLY A 465 27.49 10.70 8.61
C GLY A 465 26.39 11.50 9.33
N ARG A 466 26.65 12.78 9.61
CA ARG A 466 25.64 13.70 10.18
C ARG A 466 24.55 14.06 9.16
N ILE A 467 24.88 14.23 7.88
CA ILE A 467 23.90 14.53 6.82
C ILE A 467 23.05 13.30 6.51
N SER A 468 23.64 12.10 6.49
CA SER A 468 22.91 10.85 6.23
C SER A 468 22.09 10.35 7.40
N GLY A 469 22.46 10.70 8.63
CA GLY A 469 21.75 10.39 9.87
C GLY A 469 20.73 11.47 10.27
N ALA A 470 20.95 12.74 9.85
CA ALA A 470 19.93 13.76 9.88
C ALA A 470 19.03 13.51 8.66
N GLU A 471 17.83 13.00 8.90
CA GLU A 471 16.87 12.70 7.85
C GLU A 471 16.88 13.67 6.68
N VAL A 472 16.84 13.06 5.52
CA VAL A 472 16.60 13.62 4.23
C VAL A 472 15.44 14.64 4.28
N GLY A 473 15.77 15.90 4.44
CA GLY A 473 14.76 16.93 4.28
C GLY A 473 14.95 18.25 5.01
N HIS A 474 15.65 18.33 6.11
CA HIS A 474 15.71 19.61 6.84
C HIS A 474 17.06 19.77 7.57
N GLY A 475 17.87 20.68 7.03
CA GLY A 475 18.92 21.31 7.77
C GLY A 475 20.33 20.80 7.45
N THR A 476 20.99 21.50 6.54
CA THR A 476 22.44 21.70 6.58
C THR A 476 22.83 22.01 8.02
N GLY A 477 23.69 21.16 8.60
CA GLY A 477 24.21 21.39 9.96
C GLY A 477 24.74 22.82 10.09
N SER A 478 23.91 23.67 10.70
CA SER A 478 24.17 25.08 10.87
C SER A 478 25.37 25.27 11.79
N GLY A 479 26.40 25.91 11.31
CA GLY A 479 27.51 26.41 12.09
C GLY A 479 28.82 26.53 11.33
N SER A 480 29.28 25.49 10.63
CA SER A 480 30.52 25.53 9.87
C SER A 480 30.29 25.78 8.37
N PHE A 481 29.12 25.43 7.85
CA PHE A 481 28.76 25.60 6.44
C PHE A 481 28.57 27.08 6.06
N ASP A 482 27.93 27.85 6.93
CA ASP A 482 27.68 29.30 6.71
C ASP A 482 28.95 30.14 6.76
N GLN A 483 30.05 29.59 7.27
CA GLN A 483 31.37 30.24 7.31
C GLN A 483 32.21 30.03 6.04
N LEU A 484 31.74 29.14 5.12
CA LEU A 484 32.45 28.89 3.86
C LEU A 484 32.22 30.05 2.85
N PRO A 485 33.19 30.32 1.96
CA PRO A 485 32.99 31.24 0.84
C PRO A 485 31.75 30.82 0.01
N PRO A 486 30.94 31.78 -0.51
CA PRO A 486 29.69 31.47 -1.23
C PRO A 486 29.89 30.54 -2.44
N ALA A 487 31.00 30.66 -3.15
CA ALA A 487 31.31 29.77 -4.27
C ALA A 487 31.55 28.33 -3.84
N LEU A 488 32.16 28.13 -2.65
CA LEU A 488 32.40 26.80 -2.11
C LEU A 488 31.10 26.18 -1.54
N GLN A 489 30.26 27.00 -0.91
CA GLN A 489 28.91 26.57 -0.46
C GLN A 489 28.10 26.01 -1.63
N GLN A 490 28.10 26.72 -2.78
CA GLN A 490 27.36 26.24 -3.98
C GLN A 490 27.92 24.90 -4.51
N GLN A 491 29.24 24.72 -4.49
CA GLN A 491 29.88 23.46 -4.92
C GLN A 491 29.50 22.29 -4.00
N TYR A 492 29.47 22.52 -2.68
CA TYR A 492 29.00 21.50 -1.71
C TYR A 492 27.52 21.17 -1.90
N LEU A 493 26.65 22.16 -2.11
CA LEU A 493 25.23 21.94 -2.38
C LEU A 493 25.04 21.12 -3.68
N GLN A 494 25.73 21.48 -4.76
CA GLN A 494 25.68 20.71 -6.00
C GLN A 494 26.16 19.27 -5.79
N ALA A 495 27.23 19.05 -5.02
CA ALA A 495 27.71 17.71 -4.68
C ALA A 495 26.64 16.91 -3.88
N VAL A 496 25.92 17.56 -2.97
CA VAL A 496 24.81 16.93 -2.23
C VAL A 496 23.67 16.56 -3.18
N HIS A 497 23.20 17.49 -4.02
CA HIS A 497 22.11 17.23 -4.97
C HIS A 497 22.44 16.09 -5.93
N GLN A 498 23.64 16.07 -6.48
CA GLN A 498 24.09 15.02 -7.38
C GLN A 498 24.32 13.70 -6.63
N GLY A 499 24.88 13.74 -5.42
CA GLY A 499 25.12 12.57 -4.60
C GLY A 499 23.82 11.84 -4.25
N TYR A 500 22.77 12.58 -3.89
CA TYR A 500 21.44 12.01 -3.67
C TYR A 500 20.82 11.46 -4.96
N ALA A 501 20.94 12.15 -6.08
CA ALA A 501 20.45 11.68 -7.39
C ALA A 501 21.10 10.33 -7.76
N ASP A 502 22.44 10.25 -7.64
CA ASP A 502 23.21 9.02 -7.90
C ASP A 502 22.86 7.89 -6.93
N ALA A 503 22.64 8.21 -5.66
CA ALA A 503 22.28 7.22 -4.65
C ALA A 503 20.87 6.66 -4.88
N VAL A 504 19.89 7.52 -5.14
CA VAL A 504 18.48 7.12 -5.40
C VAL A 504 18.36 6.28 -6.68
N ALA A 505 19.27 6.46 -7.66
CA ALA A 505 19.33 5.61 -8.84
C ALA A 505 19.45 4.11 -8.49
N TRP A 506 20.17 3.76 -7.40
CA TRP A 506 20.30 2.38 -6.94
C TRP A 506 19.01 1.82 -6.34
N ALA A 507 18.17 2.67 -5.71
CA ALA A 507 16.85 2.22 -5.28
C ALA A 507 15.97 1.86 -6.48
N PHE A 508 15.97 2.65 -7.54
CA PHE A 508 15.22 2.33 -8.75
C PHE A 508 15.80 1.15 -9.52
N ALA A 509 17.13 0.96 -9.51
CA ALA A 509 17.75 -0.26 -10.04
C ALA A 509 17.30 -1.50 -9.25
N GLY A 510 17.24 -1.42 -7.92
CA GLY A 510 16.67 -2.46 -7.06
C GLY A 510 15.20 -2.75 -7.37
N ALA A 511 14.39 -1.71 -7.59
CA ALA A 511 13.00 -1.85 -8.01
C ALA A 511 12.88 -2.52 -9.40
N ALA A 512 13.77 -2.22 -10.34
CA ALA A 512 13.83 -2.89 -11.64
C ALA A 512 14.13 -4.38 -11.48
N ILE A 513 15.08 -4.76 -10.60
CA ILE A 513 15.39 -6.16 -10.29
C ILE A 513 14.16 -6.85 -9.66
N ALA A 514 13.47 -6.20 -8.72
CA ALA A 514 12.25 -6.74 -8.13
C ALA A 514 11.18 -7.03 -9.20
N MET A 515 11.01 -6.14 -10.18
CA MET A 515 10.08 -6.35 -11.30
C MET A 515 10.56 -7.43 -12.28
N LEU A 516 11.87 -7.63 -12.46
CA LEU A 516 12.39 -8.78 -13.20
C LEU A 516 12.08 -10.11 -12.49
N VAL A 517 12.16 -10.14 -11.15
CA VAL A 517 11.73 -11.32 -10.37
C VAL A 517 10.24 -11.60 -10.59
N VAL A 518 9.38 -10.57 -10.64
CA VAL A 518 7.96 -10.74 -11.01
C VAL A 518 7.82 -11.39 -12.38
N THR A 519 8.62 -10.96 -13.36
CA THR A 519 8.63 -11.57 -14.72
C THR A 519 9.01 -13.06 -14.66
N LEU A 520 10.06 -13.40 -13.92
CA LEU A 520 10.50 -14.80 -13.76
C LEU A 520 9.42 -15.64 -13.07
N LEU A 521 8.79 -15.13 -12.02
CA LEU A 521 7.65 -15.76 -11.38
C LEU A 521 6.49 -15.96 -12.36
N GLY A 522 6.20 -14.98 -13.21
CA GLY A 522 5.20 -15.09 -14.28
C GLY A 522 5.54 -16.18 -15.30
N LEU A 523 6.81 -16.40 -15.63
CA LEU A 523 7.24 -17.50 -16.49
C LEU A 523 6.99 -18.89 -15.86
N CYS A 524 7.16 -18.97 -14.54
CA CYS A 524 6.90 -20.19 -13.76
C CYS A 524 5.40 -20.42 -13.49
N TYR A 525 4.54 -19.46 -13.80
CA TYR A 525 3.10 -19.57 -13.57
C TYR A 525 2.47 -20.66 -14.45
N PRO A 526 1.54 -21.49 -13.90
CA PRO A 526 0.91 -22.59 -14.63
C PRO A 526 0.25 -22.12 -15.93
N LYS A 527 0.41 -22.90 -17.00
CA LYS A 527 -0.27 -22.64 -18.27
C LYS A 527 -1.74 -23.06 -18.14
N GLY A 528 -2.66 -22.17 -18.42
CA GLY A 528 -4.11 -22.42 -18.43
C GLY A 528 -4.86 -21.17 -18.00
N VAL A 529 -5.95 -20.86 -18.66
CA VAL A 529 -6.94 -19.91 -18.16
C VAL A 529 -7.72 -20.68 -17.11
N ILE A 530 -7.73 -20.24 -15.87
CA ILE A 530 -8.70 -20.75 -14.90
C ILE A 530 -10.02 -20.11 -15.31
N SER A 531 -10.79 -20.83 -16.16
CA SER A 531 -12.21 -20.58 -16.27
C SER A 531 -12.76 -20.75 -14.85
N ALA A 532 -13.34 -19.69 -14.32
CA ALA A 532 -13.83 -19.62 -12.96
C ALA A 532 -14.76 -20.79 -12.63
N THR A 533 -14.26 -21.81 -11.96
CA THR A 533 -15.00 -22.94 -11.41
C THR A 533 -15.53 -22.65 -10.00
N PHE A 534 -15.80 -21.38 -9.70
CA PHE A 534 -16.53 -21.01 -8.49
C PHE A 534 -18.03 -21.08 -8.78
N GLY A 535 -18.69 -22.15 -8.36
CA GLY A 535 -20.15 -22.27 -8.43
C GLY A 535 -20.68 -23.61 -8.87
N ASP A 536 -19.89 -24.46 -9.53
CA ASP A 536 -20.39 -25.76 -9.98
C ASP A 536 -20.54 -26.77 -8.83
N HIS A 537 -20.00 -26.46 -7.63
CA HIS A 537 -20.15 -27.33 -6.44
C HIS A 537 -21.29 -26.92 -5.51
N GLU A 538 -21.77 -25.67 -5.54
CA GLU A 538 -22.97 -25.30 -4.77
C GLU A 538 -24.26 -25.72 -5.48
N ASP A 539 -24.29 -25.66 -6.83
CA ASP A 539 -25.45 -26.12 -7.61
C ASP A 539 -25.56 -27.65 -7.67
N SER A 540 -24.46 -28.39 -7.59
CA SER A 540 -24.51 -29.86 -7.52
C SER A 540 -25.01 -30.37 -6.16
N GLY A 541 -24.81 -29.62 -5.08
CA GLY A 541 -25.36 -29.92 -3.75
C GLY A 541 -26.88 -29.68 -3.66
N SER A 542 -27.38 -28.64 -4.33
CA SER A 542 -28.82 -28.34 -4.35
C SER A 542 -29.60 -29.24 -5.30
N ALA A 543 -29.04 -29.59 -6.45
CA ALA A 543 -29.64 -30.53 -7.38
C ALA A 543 -29.70 -31.99 -6.84
N ALA A 544 -28.72 -32.38 -6.02
CA ALA A 544 -28.73 -33.69 -5.35
C ALA A 544 -29.75 -33.76 -4.21
N ALA A 545 -30.05 -32.61 -3.56
CA ALA A 545 -31.07 -32.52 -2.52
C ALA A 545 -32.51 -32.53 -3.09
N GLU A 546 -32.72 -31.96 -4.28
CA GLU A 546 -34.03 -31.98 -4.97
C GLU A 546 -34.33 -33.33 -5.65
N SER A 547 -33.32 -34.08 -6.09
CA SER A 547 -33.54 -35.41 -6.68
C SER A 547 -33.77 -36.53 -5.65
N GLY A 548 -33.42 -36.30 -4.36
CA GLY A 548 -33.60 -37.27 -3.27
C GLY A 548 -35.03 -37.31 -2.68
N THR A 549 -35.87 -36.30 -2.97
CA THR A 549 -37.24 -36.22 -2.42
C THR A 549 -38.35 -36.71 -3.36
N ALA A 550 -38.01 -37.16 -4.58
CA ALA A 550 -39.02 -37.61 -5.57
C ALA A 550 -39.20 -39.13 -5.68
N THR A 551 -38.61 -39.96 -4.80
CA THR A 551 -38.67 -41.44 -4.93
C THR A 551 -39.27 -42.13 -3.69
N VAL A 552 -40.12 -41.46 -2.91
CA VAL A 552 -40.92 -42.11 -1.83
C VAL A 552 -42.37 -41.68 -1.97
N ALA A 553 -43.00 -41.93 -3.11
CA ALA A 553 -44.45 -41.97 -3.29
C ALA A 553 -44.80 -42.65 -4.63
N ALA A 554 -44.68 -43.97 -4.69
CA ALA A 554 -45.45 -44.85 -5.58
C ALA A 554 -45.47 -46.27 -5.00
#